data_6464566724e003f6206d5177fb573fee
#
_entry.id   6464566724e003f6206d5177fb573fee
#
_cell.length_a   1.000
_cell.length_b   1.000
_cell.length_c   1.000
_cell.angle_alpha   90.00
_cell.angle_beta   90.00
_cell.angle_gamma   90.00
#
_symmetry.space_group_name_H-M   'P 1'
#
loop_
_entity.id
_entity.type
_entity.pdbx_description
1 polymer ?
#
loop_
_entity_poly.entity_id
_entity_poly.type
_entity_poly.pdbx_seq_one_letter_code
_entity_poly.pdbx_strand_id
1 'polypeptide(L)'
;MPTPPGLRLLCVVLSLAATATSCYRYETREFEITIPEQAESSVVVARDGRPITTLVAPENRTSARTLSEIPLLVRNAVLAIEDERFYVHDGMDLKAIIRAARTNLEAGGISQGGSTITQQYVKLAIIQNSEKTASRKLEEIWYATRLEDEYSKNFILLQYLNTVYFGHGAYGVKAAAQTYFNKDISQINLAEAAMIAGIIQLPGRYNPYINYSKSLRRSHVVLDRMLTNEFITDEEYDAAVANPPRLEKYSARLETRYPAGHFVEEVRRWFLDNPAFGASRGVRERLLFEGGLRIETTVDLDLQRAAEAAVETHIPANQGHPDAAVVVLETGTGQVLAMVGGRDFFATDSDAKVNLAVGSGRQVGSSMKPIALAAALEAGWQMTSAYTAPNVLEFEIPGADEDNKVWRVTGGVGGHDATEARFEHGLQALLQFWMREDH
;
A
#
# COMPACT_ATOMS: atom_id res chain seq x y z
N MET A 1 -27.65 -54.96 -14.10
CA MET A 1 -26.65 -54.74 -13.02
C MET A 1 -26.33 -53.27 -12.98
N PRO A 2 -26.50 -52.57 -11.87
CA PRO A 2 -26.16 -51.13 -11.79
C PRO A 2 -24.63 -50.98 -11.79
N THR A 3 -24.12 -50.11 -12.67
CA THR A 3 -22.71 -49.76 -12.75
C THR A 3 -22.25 -49.06 -11.47
N PRO A 4 -21.08 -49.43 -10.92
CA PRO A 4 -20.57 -48.84 -9.67
C PRO A 4 -20.36 -47.35 -9.83
N PRO A 5 -20.61 -46.54 -8.77
CA PRO A 5 -20.60 -45.06 -8.84
C PRO A 5 -19.26 -44.47 -9.28
N GLY A 6 -18.13 -45.16 -9.04
CA GLY A 6 -16.81 -44.72 -9.50
C GLY A 6 -16.60 -44.75 -11.02
N LEU A 7 -17.29 -45.67 -11.72
CA LEU A 7 -17.20 -45.78 -13.19
C LEU A 7 -18.02 -44.68 -13.87
N ARG A 8 -19.11 -44.21 -13.24
CA ARG A 8 -19.91 -43.06 -13.73
C ARG A 8 -19.18 -41.75 -13.62
N LEU A 9 -18.41 -41.57 -12.54
CA LEU A 9 -17.58 -40.35 -12.33
C LEU A 9 -16.43 -40.30 -13.33
N LEU A 10 -15.78 -41.42 -13.61
CA LEU A 10 -14.71 -41.52 -14.60
C LEU A 10 -15.22 -41.25 -16.03
N CYS A 11 -16.39 -41.74 -16.39
CA CYS A 11 -17.04 -41.46 -17.69
C CYS A 11 -17.46 -39.98 -17.83
N VAL A 12 -17.92 -39.33 -16.76
CA VAL A 12 -18.26 -37.89 -16.78
C VAL A 12 -17.00 -37.05 -16.92
N VAL A 13 -15.89 -37.37 -16.26
CA VAL A 13 -14.62 -36.67 -16.41
C VAL A 13 -14.02 -36.86 -17.81
N LEU A 14 -14.09 -38.07 -18.38
CA LEU A 14 -13.64 -38.34 -19.74
C LEU A 14 -14.54 -37.75 -20.82
N SER A 15 -15.86 -37.67 -20.62
CA SER A 15 -16.76 -37.00 -21.56
C SER A 15 -16.67 -35.49 -21.50
N LEU A 16 -16.39 -34.88 -20.32
CA LEU A 16 -16.07 -33.46 -20.21
C LEU A 16 -14.73 -33.10 -20.87
N ALA A 17 -13.74 -33.99 -20.81
CA ALA A 17 -12.47 -33.81 -21.54
C ALA A 17 -12.66 -33.91 -23.05
N ALA A 18 -13.53 -34.80 -23.55
CA ALA A 18 -13.76 -34.99 -24.98
C ALA A 18 -14.63 -33.90 -25.62
N THR A 19 -15.56 -33.29 -24.86
CA THR A 19 -16.34 -32.13 -25.37
C THR A 19 -15.59 -30.81 -25.31
N ALA A 20 -14.55 -30.69 -24.49
CA ALA A 20 -13.70 -29.50 -24.43
C ALA A 20 -12.78 -29.34 -25.68
N THR A 21 -12.56 -30.41 -26.44
CA THR A 21 -11.73 -30.37 -27.66
C THR A 21 -12.46 -29.91 -28.90
N SER A 22 -13.78 -29.68 -28.85
CA SER A 22 -14.58 -29.48 -30.06
C SER A 22 -14.85 -28.01 -30.44
N CYS A 23 -14.70 -27.01 -29.60
CA CYS A 23 -15.09 -25.63 -29.93
C CYS A 23 -14.29 -24.50 -29.29
N TYR A 24 -13.05 -24.69 -28.90
CA TYR A 24 -12.21 -23.54 -28.54
C TYR A 24 -11.23 -23.25 -29.67
N ARG A 25 -11.65 -22.42 -30.62
CA ARG A 25 -10.73 -21.70 -31.50
C ARG A 25 -10.03 -20.69 -30.62
N TYR A 26 -8.92 -21.09 -30.02
CA TYR A 26 -7.99 -20.17 -29.38
C TYR A 26 -7.43 -19.26 -30.50
N GLU A 27 -7.87 -18.02 -30.56
CA GLU A 27 -7.10 -17.00 -31.23
C GLU A 27 -5.72 -17.03 -30.58
N THR A 28 -4.72 -17.43 -31.34
CA THR A 28 -3.31 -17.32 -30.96
C THR A 28 -3.01 -15.82 -30.87
N ARG A 29 -3.35 -15.21 -29.73
CA ARG A 29 -2.70 -13.97 -29.35
C ARG A 29 -1.24 -14.31 -29.18
N GLU A 30 -0.36 -13.64 -29.94
CA GLU A 30 1.05 -13.57 -29.61
C GLU A 30 1.13 -12.96 -28.21
N PHE A 31 1.32 -13.80 -27.23
CA PHE A 31 1.38 -13.39 -25.84
C PHE A 31 2.84 -13.32 -25.46
N GLU A 32 3.37 -12.12 -25.45
CA GLU A 32 4.64 -11.82 -24.83
C GLU A 32 4.43 -11.94 -23.31
N ILE A 33 5.06 -12.92 -22.68
CA ILE A 33 5.06 -13.06 -21.21
C ILE A 33 5.91 -11.89 -20.68
N THR A 34 5.29 -10.78 -20.40
CA THR A 34 5.96 -9.67 -19.75
C THR A 34 6.16 -10.02 -18.27
N ILE A 35 7.38 -10.46 -17.94
CA ILE A 35 7.77 -10.59 -16.54
C ILE A 35 7.85 -9.17 -15.98
N PRO A 36 7.13 -8.85 -14.88
CA PRO A 36 7.25 -7.54 -14.27
C PRO A 36 8.71 -7.23 -13.96
N GLU A 37 9.20 -6.10 -14.46
CA GLU A 37 10.54 -5.62 -14.08
C GLU A 37 10.65 -5.54 -12.56
N GLN A 38 11.87 -5.73 -12.04
CA GLN A 38 12.11 -5.64 -10.60
C GLN A 38 11.64 -4.27 -10.11
N ALA A 39 10.81 -4.30 -9.07
CA ALA A 39 10.28 -3.08 -8.47
C ALA A 39 11.41 -2.13 -8.08
N GLU A 40 11.47 -0.98 -8.73
CA GLU A 40 12.37 0.12 -8.37
C GLU A 40 11.58 1.16 -7.56
N SER A 41 12.15 1.57 -6.44
CA SER A 41 11.52 2.59 -5.61
C SER A 41 11.53 3.95 -6.29
N SER A 42 10.39 4.65 -6.28
CA SER A 42 10.29 6.00 -6.81
C SER A 42 10.98 7.04 -5.92
N VAL A 43 11.56 8.06 -6.52
CA VAL A 43 12.27 9.13 -5.81
C VAL A 43 11.52 10.45 -5.97
N VAL A 44 11.27 11.14 -4.86
CA VAL A 44 10.73 12.50 -4.84
C VAL A 44 11.88 13.48 -4.80
N VAL A 45 11.88 14.46 -5.71
CA VAL A 45 12.92 15.48 -5.80
C VAL A 45 12.34 16.88 -5.71
N ALA A 46 13.12 17.81 -5.16
CA ALA A 46 12.81 19.22 -5.07
C ALA A 46 12.89 19.92 -6.44
N ARG A 47 12.45 21.18 -6.52
CA ARG A 47 12.44 21.98 -7.76
C ARG A 47 13.82 22.13 -8.41
N ASP A 48 14.87 22.00 -7.65
CA ASP A 48 16.28 22.06 -8.11
C ASP A 48 16.90 20.68 -8.39
N GLY A 49 16.10 19.62 -8.30
CA GLY A 49 16.52 18.24 -8.52
C GLY A 49 17.19 17.54 -7.34
N ARG A 50 17.38 18.23 -6.21
CA ARG A 50 17.87 17.57 -4.97
C ARG A 50 16.90 16.50 -4.51
N PRO A 51 17.37 15.29 -4.14
CA PRO A 51 16.47 14.25 -3.64
C PRO A 51 15.91 14.65 -2.26
N ILE A 52 14.60 14.46 -2.09
CA ILE A 52 13.91 14.66 -0.80
C ILE A 52 13.82 13.32 -0.08
N THR A 53 13.25 12.33 -0.72
CA THR A 53 13.10 10.98 -0.17
C THR A 53 12.84 9.95 -1.27
N THR A 54 13.04 8.68 -0.91
CA THR A 54 12.62 7.54 -1.72
C THR A 54 11.31 7.03 -1.17
N LEU A 55 10.30 6.90 -2.02
CA LEU A 55 9.01 6.33 -1.63
C LEU A 55 9.14 4.82 -1.56
N VAL A 56 9.16 4.31 -0.34
CA VAL A 56 9.11 2.87 -0.07
C VAL A 56 7.67 2.50 0.17
N ALA A 57 7.21 1.40 -0.44
CA ALA A 57 5.88 0.88 -0.16
C ALA A 57 5.69 0.73 1.35
N PRO A 58 4.50 1.06 1.89
CA PRO A 58 4.18 0.76 3.30
C PRO A 58 4.25 -0.75 3.57
N GLU A 59 4.27 -1.54 2.51
CA GLU A 59 4.55 -2.96 2.46
C GLU A 59 6.05 -3.18 2.30
N ASN A 60 6.59 -4.10 3.08
CA ASN A 60 7.99 -4.49 2.93
C ASN A 60 8.14 -5.35 1.66
N ARG A 61 8.82 -4.82 0.63
CA ARG A 61 9.09 -5.50 -0.66
C ARG A 61 10.58 -5.54 -0.92
N THR A 62 11.29 -6.29 -0.13
CA THR A 62 12.72 -6.53 -0.36
C THR A 62 12.89 -7.79 -1.19
N SER A 63 13.39 -7.64 -2.42
CA SER A 63 13.61 -8.75 -3.37
C SER A 63 15.04 -9.27 -3.33
N ALA A 64 15.21 -10.56 -3.64
CA ALA A 64 16.50 -11.16 -3.95
C ALA A 64 16.80 -10.96 -5.44
N ARG A 65 18.04 -10.63 -5.78
CA ARG A 65 18.48 -10.48 -7.17
C ARG A 65 18.76 -11.83 -7.82
N THR A 66 19.27 -12.77 -7.02
CA THR A 66 19.61 -14.12 -7.46
C THR A 66 19.06 -15.16 -6.48
N LEU A 67 18.79 -16.36 -6.98
CA LEU A 67 18.29 -17.45 -6.13
C LEU A 67 19.31 -17.84 -5.05
N SER A 68 20.61 -17.62 -5.28
CA SER A 68 21.68 -17.91 -4.30
C SER A 68 21.64 -17.01 -3.07
N GLU A 69 21.02 -15.83 -3.15
CA GLU A 69 20.80 -14.98 -1.97
C GLU A 69 19.78 -15.57 -0.98
N ILE A 70 18.95 -16.50 -1.45
CA ILE A 70 17.95 -17.17 -0.60
C ILE A 70 18.54 -18.51 -0.14
N PRO A 71 18.76 -18.71 1.17
CA PRO A 71 19.34 -19.94 1.70
C PRO A 71 18.61 -21.20 1.25
N LEU A 72 19.37 -22.29 1.06
CA LEU A 72 18.80 -23.57 0.61
C LEU A 72 17.70 -24.06 1.56
N LEU A 73 17.87 -23.91 2.87
CA LEU A 73 16.86 -24.28 3.87
C LEU A 73 15.52 -23.55 3.67
N VAL A 74 15.53 -22.28 3.26
CA VAL A 74 14.31 -21.51 3.00
C VAL A 74 13.65 -21.98 1.71
N ARG A 75 14.44 -22.20 0.65
CA ARG A 75 13.95 -22.75 -0.62
C ARG A 75 13.32 -24.12 -0.42
N ASN A 76 14.01 -25.01 0.31
CA ASN A 76 13.54 -26.36 0.61
C ASN A 76 12.25 -26.35 1.45
N ALA A 77 12.12 -25.45 2.43
CA ALA A 77 10.89 -25.30 3.22
C ALA A 77 9.68 -24.95 2.34
N VAL A 78 9.86 -24.02 1.40
CA VAL A 78 8.78 -23.64 0.46
C VAL A 78 8.49 -24.78 -0.51
N LEU A 79 9.51 -25.41 -1.10
CA LEU A 79 9.34 -26.55 -1.99
C LEU A 79 8.62 -27.72 -1.31
N ALA A 80 9.00 -28.06 -0.08
CA ALA A 80 8.42 -29.19 0.66
C ALA A 80 6.92 -29.05 0.89
N ILE A 81 6.43 -27.81 1.12
CA ILE A 81 5.02 -27.57 1.47
C ILE A 81 4.15 -27.17 0.29
N GLU A 82 4.70 -26.47 -0.71
CA GLU A 82 3.95 -25.94 -1.84
C GLU A 82 4.08 -26.84 -3.08
N ASP A 83 5.27 -27.38 -3.35
CA ASP A 83 5.53 -28.14 -4.60
C ASP A 83 6.79 -29.02 -4.47
N GLU A 84 6.69 -30.15 -3.77
CA GLU A 84 7.81 -31.05 -3.49
C GLU A 84 8.48 -31.62 -4.76
N ARG A 85 7.76 -31.60 -5.89
CA ARG A 85 8.21 -32.12 -7.17
C ARG A 85 8.51 -31.03 -8.20
N PHE A 86 8.68 -29.80 -7.77
CA PHE A 86 8.87 -28.64 -8.63
C PHE A 86 9.90 -28.83 -9.74
N TYR A 87 11.03 -29.44 -9.44
CA TYR A 87 12.12 -29.64 -10.41
C TYR A 87 11.92 -30.82 -11.39
N VAL A 88 10.82 -31.58 -11.27
CA VAL A 88 10.62 -32.83 -12.07
C VAL A 88 9.30 -32.81 -12.88
N HIS A 89 8.53 -31.77 -12.87
CA HIS A 89 7.35 -31.61 -13.72
C HIS A 89 7.51 -30.38 -14.62
N ASP A 90 6.65 -30.24 -15.64
CA ASP A 90 6.65 -29.16 -16.63
C ASP A 90 5.35 -28.32 -16.49
N GLY A 91 5.32 -27.38 -15.55
CA GLY A 91 4.19 -26.47 -15.28
C GLY A 91 3.01 -27.10 -14.54
N MET A 92 2.79 -28.40 -14.65
CA MET A 92 1.69 -29.12 -14.01
C MET A 92 2.15 -30.46 -13.40
N ASP A 93 1.81 -30.74 -12.15
CA ASP A 93 2.04 -32.03 -11.50
C ASP A 93 0.77 -32.88 -11.44
N LEU A 94 0.59 -33.77 -12.42
CA LEU A 94 -0.54 -34.69 -12.45
C LEU A 94 -0.60 -35.63 -11.24
N LYS A 95 0.57 -36.07 -10.72
CA LYS A 95 0.61 -36.94 -9.54
C LYS A 95 0.14 -36.20 -8.29
N ALA A 96 0.52 -34.93 -8.13
CA ALA A 96 0.05 -34.09 -7.04
C ALA A 96 -1.46 -33.83 -7.14
N ILE A 97 -1.99 -33.59 -8.34
CA ILE A 97 -3.44 -33.41 -8.58
C ILE A 97 -4.22 -34.64 -8.17
N ILE A 98 -3.78 -35.84 -8.60
CA ILE A 98 -4.44 -37.11 -8.25
C ILE A 98 -4.37 -37.37 -6.74
N ARG A 99 -3.21 -37.13 -6.12
CA ARG A 99 -3.02 -37.25 -4.66
C ARG A 99 -3.96 -36.31 -3.91
N ALA A 100 -3.99 -35.03 -4.30
CA ALA A 100 -4.87 -34.04 -3.68
C ALA A 100 -6.35 -34.39 -3.83
N ALA A 101 -6.76 -34.88 -5.01
CA ALA A 101 -8.14 -35.31 -5.24
C ALA A 101 -8.54 -36.48 -4.33
N ARG A 102 -7.65 -37.46 -4.15
CA ARG A 102 -7.88 -38.60 -3.24
C ARG A 102 -7.98 -38.13 -1.78
N THR A 103 -7.01 -37.33 -1.31
CA THR A 103 -6.98 -36.83 0.07
C THR A 103 -8.22 -35.97 0.38
N ASN A 104 -8.64 -35.12 -0.56
CA ASN A 104 -9.82 -34.29 -0.40
C ASN A 104 -11.12 -35.10 -0.38
N LEU A 105 -11.17 -36.21 -1.13
CA LEU A 105 -12.31 -37.14 -1.10
C LEU A 105 -12.40 -37.87 0.24
N GLU A 106 -11.25 -38.35 0.77
CA GLU A 106 -11.15 -39.03 2.05
C GLU A 106 -11.47 -38.09 3.23
N ALA A 107 -11.07 -36.82 3.16
CA ALA A 107 -11.31 -35.81 4.18
C ALA A 107 -12.71 -35.16 4.12
N GLY A 108 -13.52 -35.46 3.10
CA GLY A 108 -14.84 -34.85 2.90
C GLY A 108 -14.82 -33.35 2.62
N GLY A 109 -13.67 -32.79 2.22
CA GLY A 109 -13.47 -31.37 1.95
C GLY A 109 -12.09 -31.04 1.35
N ILE A 110 -11.88 -29.76 0.99
CA ILE A 110 -10.60 -29.33 0.41
C ILE A 110 -9.55 -29.21 1.53
N SER A 111 -8.70 -30.22 1.65
CA SER A 111 -7.61 -30.29 2.64
C SER A 111 -6.23 -30.10 2.00
N GLN A 112 -6.06 -30.48 0.71
CA GLN A 112 -4.82 -30.38 -0.03
C GLN A 112 -5.04 -29.69 -1.39
N GLY A 113 -4.07 -28.80 -1.78
CA GLY A 113 -4.02 -28.18 -3.10
C GLY A 113 -3.12 -28.98 -4.04
N GLY A 114 -3.45 -29.01 -5.33
CA GLY A 114 -2.62 -29.62 -6.38
C GLY A 114 -2.07 -28.61 -7.38
N SER A 115 -1.94 -27.34 -6.99
CA SER A 115 -1.36 -26.28 -7.86
C SER A 115 0.15 -26.22 -7.66
N THR A 116 0.90 -26.16 -8.76
CA THR A 116 2.36 -26.00 -8.73
C THR A 116 2.78 -24.56 -8.39
N ILE A 117 4.04 -24.38 -7.98
CA ILE A 117 4.65 -23.05 -7.77
C ILE A 117 4.54 -22.19 -9.03
N THR A 118 4.76 -22.79 -10.21
CA THR A 118 4.63 -22.07 -11.49
C THR A 118 3.21 -21.57 -11.71
N GLN A 119 2.19 -22.38 -11.44
CA GLN A 119 0.79 -21.98 -11.52
C GLN A 119 0.44 -20.87 -10.51
N GLN A 120 0.99 -20.94 -9.30
CA GLN A 120 0.79 -19.90 -8.30
C GLN A 120 1.44 -18.58 -8.75
N TYR A 121 2.66 -18.63 -9.29
CA TYR A 121 3.35 -17.44 -9.81
C TYR A 121 2.57 -16.81 -10.98
N VAL A 122 2.13 -17.62 -11.94
CA VAL A 122 1.28 -17.18 -13.06
C VAL A 122 0.03 -16.47 -12.56
N LYS A 123 -0.66 -17.05 -11.59
CA LYS A 123 -1.84 -16.44 -10.98
C LYS A 123 -1.54 -15.10 -10.33
N LEU A 124 -0.41 -14.98 -9.60
CA LEU A 124 -0.07 -13.79 -8.83
C LEU A 124 0.47 -12.65 -9.70
N ALA A 125 1.32 -12.97 -10.67
CA ALA A 125 2.09 -11.99 -11.44
C ALA A 125 1.51 -11.72 -12.83
N ILE A 126 0.95 -12.73 -13.51
CA ILE A 126 0.56 -12.64 -14.91
C ILE A 126 -0.95 -12.42 -15.07
N ILE A 127 -1.77 -13.33 -14.55
CA ILE A 127 -3.23 -13.28 -14.76
C ILE A 127 -3.88 -12.20 -13.88
N GLN A 128 -3.43 -12.05 -12.64
CA GLN A 128 -3.89 -11.04 -11.66
C GLN A 128 -5.44 -10.97 -11.49
N ASN A 129 -6.15 -12.01 -11.94
CA ASN A 129 -7.61 -12.11 -11.82
C ASN A 129 -7.98 -13.02 -10.64
N SER A 130 -8.84 -12.52 -9.74
CA SER A 130 -9.25 -13.23 -8.53
C SER A 130 -10.46 -14.18 -8.73
N GLU A 131 -11.10 -14.17 -9.90
CA GLU A 131 -12.27 -15.03 -10.17
C GLU A 131 -11.91 -16.51 -10.14
N LYS A 132 -12.72 -17.31 -9.46
CA LYS A 132 -12.52 -18.76 -9.35
C LYS A 132 -13.36 -19.50 -10.41
N THR A 133 -12.94 -19.44 -11.67
CA THR A 133 -13.59 -20.12 -12.78
C THR A 133 -12.75 -21.30 -13.32
N ALA A 134 -13.40 -22.29 -13.93
CA ALA A 134 -12.69 -23.39 -14.57
C ALA A 134 -11.84 -22.91 -15.77
N SER A 135 -12.35 -21.94 -16.53
CA SER A 135 -11.61 -21.33 -17.65
C SER A 135 -10.31 -20.68 -17.19
N ARG A 136 -10.36 -19.91 -16.10
CA ARG A 136 -9.15 -19.32 -15.52
C ARG A 136 -8.14 -20.39 -15.07
N LYS A 137 -8.61 -21.54 -14.52
CA LYS A 137 -7.69 -22.60 -14.12
C LYS A 137 -7.00 -23.27 -15.31
N LEU A 138 -7.70 -23.40 -16.44
CA LEU A 138 -7.07 -23.88 -17.69
C LEU A 138 -6.06 -22.86 -18.23
N GLU A 139 -6.37 -21.59 -18.15
CA GLU A 139 -5.47 -20.50 -18.50
C GLU A 139 -4.21 -20.51 -17.63
N GLU A 140 -4.32 -20.65 -16.29
CA GLU A 140 -3.19 -20.82 -15.38
C GLU A 140 -2.26 -21.98 -15.80
N ILE A 141 -2.84 -23.13 -16.15
CA ILE A 141 -2.07 -24.31 -16.56
C ILE A 141 -1.34 -24.02 -17.88
N TRP A 142 -2.03 -23.44 -18.85
CA TRP A 142 -1.46 -23.10 -20.14
C TRP A 142 -0.26 -22.13 -20.01
N TYR A 143 -0.44 -21.05 -19.24
CA TYR A 143 0.65 -20.10 -18.98
C TYR A 143 1.80 -20.74 -18.20
N ALA A 144 1.50 -21.60 -17.22
CA ALA A 144 2.52 -22.28 -16.43
C ALA A 144 3.41 -23.18 -17.30
N THR A 145 2.78 -23.93 -18.24
CA THR A 145 3.56 -24.77 -19.19
C THR A 145 4.43 -23.90 -20.09
N ARG A 146 3.89 -22.81 -20.65
CA ARG A 146 4.64 -21.88 -21.49
C ARG A 146 5.78 -21.20 -20.75
N LEU A 147 5.54 -20.82 -19.50
CA LEU A 147 6.59 -20.20 -18.68
C LEU A 147 7.77 -21.15 -18.44
N GLU A 148 7.49 -22.44 -18.24
CA GLU A 148 8.54 -23.44 -18.06
C GLU A 148 9.24 -23.85 -19.35
N ASP A 149 8.61 -23.65 -20.51
CA ASP A 149 9.26 -23.78 -21.82
C ASP A 149 10.29 -22.65 -22.05
N GLU A 150 10.02 -21.43 -21.55
CA GLU A 150 10.83 -20.24 -21.82
C GLU A 150 11.87 -19.93 -20.73
N TYR A 151 11.57 -20.27 -19.48
CA TYR A 151 12.38 -19.89 -18.32
C TYR A 151 12.80 -21.08 -17.48
N SER A 152 14.02 -21.02 -16.94
CA SER A 152 14.51 -22.07 -16.04
C SER A 152 13.72 -22.16 -14.73
N LYS A 153 13.64 -23.34 -14.16
CA LYS A 153 13.04 -23.59 -12.85
C LYS A 153 13.60 -22.65 -11.75
N ASN A 154 14.90 -22.41 -11.75
CA ASN A 154 15.55 -21.51 -10.79
C ASN A 154 15.07 -20.06 -10.94
N PHE A 155 14.88 -19.62 -12.17
CA PHE A 155 14.32 -18.30 -12.44
C PHE A 155 12.88 -18.20 -11.95
N ILE A 156 12.03 -19.17 -12.26
CA ILE A 156 10.62 -19.19 -11.83
C ILE A 156 10.52 -19.22 -10.30
N LEU A 157 11.33 -20.04 -9.64
CA LEU A 157 11.37 -20.11 -8.18
C LEU A 157 11.79 -18.77 -7.57
N LEU A 158 12.80 -18.10 -8.12
CA LEU A 158 13.24 -16.79 -7.67
C LEU A 158 12.09 -15.76 -7.79
N GLN A 159 11.41 -15.72 -8.94
CA GLN A 159 10.30 -14.81 -9.17
C GLN A 159 9.14 -15.07 -8.20
N TYR A 160 8.79 -16.33 -7.97
CA TYR A 160 7.78 -16.72 -7.01
C TYR A 160 8.13 -16.28 -5.60
N LEU A 161 9.35 -16.56 -5.12
CA LEU A 161 9.82 -16.21 -3.78
C LEU A 161 9.90 -14.70 -3.55
N ASN A 162 10.04 -13.90 -4.61
CA ASN A 162 10.00 -12.44 -4.55
C ASN A 162 8.58 -11.87 -4.60
N THR A 163 7.61 -12.62 -5.13
CA THR A 163 6.25 -12.09 -5.42
C THR A 163 5.22 -12.51 -4.38
N VAL A 164 5.38 -13.70 -3.78
CA VAL A 164 4.36 -14.26 -2.90
C VAL A 164 4.15 -13.43 -1.63
N TYR A 165 2.87 -13.31 -1.24
CA TYR A 165 2.48 -12.55 -0.05
C TYR A 165 2.54 -13.41 1.21
N PHE A 166 3.24 -12.91 2.22
CA PHE A 166 3.43 -13.57 3.52
C PHE A 166 2.60 -12.98 4.66
N GLY A 167 1.67 -12.08 4.37
CA GLY A 167 0.92 -11.37 5.42
C GLY A 167 1.66 -10.18 6.01
N HIS A 168 0.96 -9.37 6.81
CA HIS A 168 1.51 -8.18 7.47
C HIS A 168 2.28 -7.23 6.55
N GLY A 169 1.82 -7.06 5.32
CA GLY A 169 2.46 -6.21 4.33
C GLY A 169 3.77 -6.77 3.74
N ALA A 170 4.15 -8.01 4.04
CA ALA A 170 5.38 -8.61 3.53
C ALA A 170 5.15 -9.30 2.18
N TYR A 171 5.76 -8.80 1.12
CA TYR A 171 5.82 -9.40 -0.20
C TYR A 171 7.26 -9.85 -0.49
N GLY A 172 7.41 -11.12 -0.81
CA GLY A 172 8.69 -11.77 -0.97
C GLY A 172 9.30 -12.28 0.34
N VAL A 173 10.12 -13.32 0.19
CA VAL A 173 10.67 -14.08 1.33
C VAL A 173 11.67 -13.26 2.16
N LYS A 174 12.44 -12.35 1.54
CA LYS A 174 13.35 -11.43 2.25
C LYS A 174 12.55 -10.46 3.12
N ALA A 175 11.46 -9.93 2.57
CA ALA A 175 10.55 -9.07 3.33
C ALA A 175 9.90 -9.80 4.50
N ALA A 176 9.53 -11.07 4.33
CA ALA A 176 8.99 -11.90 5.40
C ALA A 176 10.00 -12.12 6.54
N ALA A 177 11.26 -12.41 6.21
CA ALA A 177 12.35 -12.56 7.19
C ALA A 177 12.56 -11.27 8.03
N GLN A 178 12.59 -10.13 7.37
CA GLN A 178 12.69 -8.84 8.05
C GLN A 178 11.44 -8.56 8.90
N THR A 179 10.25 -8.77 8.35
CA THR A 179 8.98 -8.44 9.03
C THR A 179 8.80 -9.25 10.30
N TYR A 180 9.02 -10.56 10.27
CA TYR A 180 8.71 -11.42 11.41
C TYR A 180 9.87 -11.64 12.38
N PHE A 181 11.11 -11.52 11.90
CA PHE A 181 12.29 -11.86 12.69
C PHE A 181 13.33 -10.74 12.77
N ASN A 182 13.09 -9.60 12.10
CA ASN A 182 14.04 -8.48 11.99
C ASN A 182 15.45 -8.93 11.53
N LYS A 183 15.49 -9.92 10.62
CA LYS A 183 16.70 -10.56 10.13
C LYS A 183 16.87 -10.41 8.63
N ASP A 184 18.12 -10.37 8.19
CA ASP A 184 18.43 -10.67 6.80
C ASP A 184 18.09 -12.16 6.50
N ILE A 185 17.65 -12.45 5.27
CA ILE A 185 17.26 -13.80 4.86
C ILE A 185 18.39 -14.83 5.04
N SER A 186 19.65 -14.42 4.96
CA SER A 186 20.81 -15.26 5.18
C SER A 186 20.99 -15.73 6.63
N GLN A 187 20.32 -15.07 7.58
CA GLN A 187 20.39 -15.34 9.01
C GLN A 187 19.21 -16.18 9.54
N ILE A 188 18.29 -16.55 8.66
CA ILE A 188 17.10 -17.35 9.01
C ILE A 188 17.51 -18.78 9.32
N ASN A 189 17.07 -19.29 10.47
CA ASN A 189 17.25 -20.69 10.85
C ASN A 189 16.12 -21.59 10.33
N LEU A 190 16.24 -22.90 10.55
CA LEU A 190 15.30 -23.90 10.02
C LEU A 190 13.86 -23.70 10.54
N ALA A 191 13.70 -23.47 11.85
CA ALA A 191 12.38 -23.25 12.45
C ALA A 191 11.70 -21.98 11.90
N GLU A 192 12.47 -20.90 11.70
CA GLU A 192 12.00 -19.64 11.09
C GLU A 192 11.64 -19.83 9.62
N ALA A 193 12.45 -20.58 8.86
CA ALA A 193 12.18 -20.91 7.45
C ALA A 193 10.86 -21.70 7.31
N ALA A 194 10.66 -22.70 8.17
CA ALA A 194 9.44 -23.48 8.20
C ALA A 194 8.22 -22.63 8.55
N MET A 195 8.36 -21.66 9.47
CA MET A 195 7.27 -20.72 9.78
C MET A 195 6.96 -19.82 8.59
N ILE A 196 7.95 -19.22 7.94
CA ILE A 196 7.77 -18.41 6.73
C ILE A 196 7.02 -19.23 5.66
N ALA A 197 7.50 -20.41 5.32
CA ALA A 197 6.88 -21.25 4.30
C ALA A 197 5.42 -21.63 4.65
N GLY A 198 5.15 -21.86 5.94
CA GLY A 198 3.82 -22.18 6.43
C GLY A 198 2.78 -21.08 6.26
N ILE A 199 3.20 -19.82 6.21
CA ILE A 199 2.30 -18.65 6.05
C ILE A 199 1.69 -18.59 4.64
N ILE A 200 2.38 -19.06 3.60
CA ILE A 200 2.01 -18.88 2.18
C ILE A 200 0.59 -19.33 1.91
N GLN A 201 0.17 -20.46 2.43
CA GLN A 201 -1.15 -21.06 2.15
C GLN A 201 -2.32 -20.14 2.48
N LEU A 202 -2.30 -19.50 3.66
CA LEU A 202 -3.35 -18.61 4.17
C LEU A 202 -2.72 -17.49 5.04
N PRO A 203 -2.14 -16.45 4.43
CA PRO A 203 -1.39 -15.41 5.14
C PRO A 203 -2.19 -14.71 6.25
N GLY A 204 -3.49 -14.49 6.06
CA GLY A 204 -4.35 -13.92 7.11
C GLY A 204 -4.56 -14.85 8.32
N ARG A 205 -4.59 -16.17 8.10
CA ARG A 205 -4.84 -17.19 9.14
C ARG A 205 -3.58 -17.58 9.90
N TYR A 206 -2.46 -17.68 9.18
CA TYR A 206 -1.17 -18.15 9.70
C TYR A 206 -0.20 -17.01 9.99
N ASN A 207 -0.69 -15.75 10.04
CA ASN A 207 0.12 -14.62 10.48
C ASN A 207 0.53 -14.80 11.96
N PRO A 208 1.83 -14.93 12.26
CA PRO A 208 2.28 -15.22 13.62
C PRO A 208 2.07 -14.06 14.60
N TYR A 209 1.97 -12.80 14.13
CA TYR A 209 1.61 -11.67 14.98
C TYR A 209 0.14 -11.69 15.41
N ILE A 210 -0.72 -12.34 14.65
CA ILE A 210 -2.16 -12.47 14.96
C ILE A 210 -2.41 -13.78 15.73
N ASN A 211 -1.79 -14.89 15.29
CA ASN A 211 -2.04 -16.20 15.87
C ASN A 211 -0.79 -17.08 15.85
N TYR A 212 0.13 -16.80 16.75
CA TYR A 212 1.40 -17.52 16.88
C TYR A 212 1.21 -19.05 16.96
N SER A 213 0.28 -19.53 17.80
CA SER A 213 0.05 -20.97 17.99
C SER A 213 -0.42 -21.68 16.71
N LYS A 214 -1.22 -21.02 15.87
CA LYS A 214 -1.62 -21.60 14.56
C LYS A 214 -0.47 -21.60 13.58
N SER A 215 0.33 -20.52 13.56
CA SER A 215 1.52 -20.41 12.73
C SER A 215 2.53 -21.49 13.12
N LEU A 216 2.78 -21.69 14.41
CA LEU A 216 3.69 -22.72 14.94
C LEU A 216 3.23 -24.13 14.56
N ARG A 217 1.95 -24.47 14.75
CA ARG A 217 1.44 -25.77 14.30
C ARG A 217 1.58 -25.96 12.79
N ARG A 218 1.44 -24.91 12.00
CA ARG A 218 1.63 -24.98 10.55
C ARG A 218 3.10 -25.14 10.19
N SER A 219 4.04 -24.51 10.91
CA SER A 219 5.48 -24.71 10.69
C SER A 219 5.92 -26.14 10.99
N HIS A 220 5.33 -26.82 12.00
CA HIS A 220 5.59 -28.25 12.22
C HIS A 220 5.16 -29.10 11.02
N VAL A 221 4.01 -28.79 10.38
CA VAL A 221 3.63 -29.49 9.13
C VAL A 221 4.64 -29.26 8.01
N VAL A 222 5.28 -28.08 7.95
CA VAL A 222 6.36 -27.84 6.99
C VAL A 222 7.59 -28.68 7.33
N LEU A 223 8.00 -28.73 8.61
CA LEU A 223 9.12 -29.56 9.06
C LEU A 223 8.88 -31.04 8.78
N ASP A 224 7.66 -31.55 9.05
CA ASP A 224 7.28 -32.95 8.73
C ASP A 224 7.44 -33.22 7.21
N ARG A 225 7.07 -32.26 6.37
CA ARG A 225 7.26 -32.38 4.92
C ARG A 225 8.72 -32.32 4.51
N MET A 226 9.51 -31.45 5.15
CA MET A 226 10.95 -31.37 4.88
C MET A 226 11.66 -32.67 5.25
N LEU A 227 11.31 -33.28 6.40
CA LEU A 227 11.83 -34.58 6.82
C LEU A 227 11.40 -35.70 5.87
N THR A 228 10.11 -35.76 5.51
CA THR A 228 9.58 -36.78 4.57
C THR A 228 10.24 -36.74 3.19
N ASN A 229 10.65 -35.52 2.75
CA ASN A 229 11.32 -35.31 1.49
C ASN A 229 12.87 -35.35 1.61
N GLU A 230 13.40 -35.80 2.74
CA GLU A 230 14.84 -35.92 3.00
C GLU A 230 15.61 -34.57 2.84
N PHE A 231 14.94 -33.45 3.05
CA PHE A 231 15.56 -32.10 3.04
C PHE A 231 16.26 -31.77 4.36
N ILE A 232 15.88 -32.46 5.42
CA ILE A 232 16.47 -32.35 6.77
C ILE A 232 16.59 -33.73 7.41
N THR A 233 17.45 -33.85 8.41
CA THR A 233 17.59 -35.05 9.23
C THR A 233 16.63 -35.05 10.43
N ASP A 234 16.51 -36.25 11.10
CA ASP A 234 15.72 -36.34 12.34
C ASP A 234 16.26 -35.40 13.43
N GLU A 235 17.59 -35.27 13.55
CA GLU A 235 18.24 -34.39 14.53
C GLU A 235 17.94 -32.91 14.24
N GLU A 236 17.95 -32.50 12.98
CA GLU A 236 17.61 -31.13 12.57
C GLU A 236 16.12 -30.84 12.82
N TYR A 237 15.26 -31.81 12.57
CA TYR A 237 13.83 -31.71 12.87
C TYR A 237 13.60 -31.52 14.38
N ASP A 238 14.17 -32.40 15.21
CA ASP A 238 14.02 -32.34 16.67
C ASP A 238 14.57 -31.02 17.23
N ALA A 239 15.71 -30.57 16.73
CA ALA A 239 16.29 -29.28 17.11
C ALA A 239 15.39 -28.09 16.74
N ALA A 240 14.77 -28.11 15.57
CA ALA A 240 13.86 -27.04 15.11
C ALA A 240 12.56 -27.02 15.93
N VAL A 241 12.00 -28.17 16.29
CA VAL A 241 10.79 -28.27 17.13
C VAL A 241 11.08 -27.85 18.57
N ALA A 242 12.24 -28.19 19.12
CA ALA A 242 12.65 -27.83 20.47
C ALA A 242 12.94 -26.32 20.62
N ASN A 243 13.27 -25.63 19.54
CA ASN A 243 13.61 -24.22 19.53
C ASN A 243 12.66 -23.42 18.60
N PRO A 244 11.41 -23.19 19.03
CA PRO A 244 10.42 -22.48 18.21
C PRO A 244 10.85 -21.03 17.91
N PRO A 245 10.47 -20.50 16.74
CA PRO A 245 10.84 -19.15 16.32
C PRO A 245 10.41 -18.08 17.31
N ARG A 246 11.27 -17.13 17.60
CA ARG A 246 10.92 -15.92 18.37
C ARG A 246 10.65 -14.78 17.40
N LEU A 247 9.48 -14.17 17.55
CA LEU A 247 9.12 -13.01 16.72
C LEU A 247 9.85 -11.78 17.26
N GLU A 248 10.48 -11.07 16.34
CA GLU A 248 10.98 -9.73 16.58
C GLU A 248 10.22 -8.78 15.67
N LYS A 249 9.58 -7.75 16.24
CA LYS A 249 8.95 -6.73 15.40
C LYS A 249 10.04 -6.08 14.57
N TYR A 250 9.83 -6.11 13.26
CA TYR A 250 10.57 -5.23 12.36
C TYR A 250 10.38 -3.81 12.92
N SER A 251 11.42 -3.30 13.54
CA SER A 251 11.54 -1.87 13.69
C SER A 251 11.82 -1.37 12.28
N ALA A 252 10.75 -0.99 11.55
CA ALA A 252 10.95 -0.18 10.36
C ALA A 252 12.08 0.77 10.72
N ARG A 253 13.18 0.78 9.91
CA ARG A 253 14.20 1.83 10.00
C ARG A 253 13.43 3.08 10.31
N LEU A 254 13.65 3.65 11.49
CA LEU A 254 13.08 4.93 11.91
C LEU A 254 12.96 5.74 10.65
N GLU A 255 11.72 6.07 10.24
CA GLU A 255 11.47 6.75 8.96
C GLU A 255 12.58 7.78 8.84
N THR A 256 13.51 7.58 7.89
CA THR A 256 14.69 8.42 7.83
C THR A 256 14.13 9.80 7.67
N ARG A 257 14.31 10.66 8.69
CA ARG A 257 13.72 12.01 8.68
C ARG A 257 14.18 12.68 7.40
N TYR A 258 13.24 13.11 6.62
CA TYR A 258 13.47 13.86 5.39
C TYR A 258 12.72 15.20 5.45
N PRO A 259 13.19 16.23 4.77
CA PRO A 259 12.51 17.52 4.75
C PRO A 259 11.14 17.42 4.09
N ALA A 260 10.25 18.32 4.42
CA ALA A 260 8.93 18.44 3.79
C ALA A 260 8.01 17.21 3.95
N GLY A 261 8.02 16.54 5.12
CA GLY A 261 7.24 15.32 5.36
C GLY A 261 5.76 15.45 5.00
N HIS A 262 5.09 16.53 5.44
CA HIS A 262 3.68 16.79 5.11
C HIS A 262 3.46 17.02 3.61
N PHE A 263 4.39 17.70 2.93
CA PHE A 263 4.32 17.92 1.48
C PHE A 263 4.47 16.62 0.70
N VAL A 264 5.42 15.78 1.07
CA VAL A 264 5.63 14.46 0.43
C VAL A 264 4.41 13.57 0.59
N GLU A 265 3.79 13.57 1.79
CA GLU A 265 2.56 12.82 2.03
C GLU A 265 1.40 13.34 1.18
N GLU A 266 1.32 14.66 0.97
CA GLU A 266 0.32 15.25 0.08
C GLU A 266 0.55 14.86 -1.38
N VAL A 267 1.78 14.87 -1.86
CA VAL A 267 2.15 14.37 -3.20
C VAL A 267 1.75 12.90 -3.35
N ARG A 268 2.05 12.06 -2.34
CA ARG A 268 1.67 10.65 -2.31
C ARG A 268 0.15 10.48 -2.41
N ARG A 269 -0.61 11.21 -1.59
CA ARG A 269 -2.08 11.18 -1.57
C ARG A 269 -2.65 11.61 -2.91
N TRP A 270 -2.19 12.74 -3.44
CA TRP A 270 -2.61 13.26 -4.73
C TRP A 270 -2.39 12.27 -5.86
N PHE A 271 -1.21 11.62 -5.90
CA PHE A 271 -0.90 10.60 -6.90
C PHE A 271 -1.85 9.39 -6.80
N LEU A 272 -2.07 8.90 -5.59
CA LEU A 272 -2.91 7.73 -5.34
C LEU A 272 -4.40 7.99 -5.62
N ASP A 273 -4.85 9.21 -5.47
CA ASP A 273 -6.26 9.58 -5.69
C ASP A 273 -6.51 10.02 -7.15
N ASN A 274 -5.49 10.30 -7.95
CA ASN A 274 -5.63 10.76 -9.32
C ASN A 274 -5.72 9.59 -10.33
N PRO A 275 -6.88 9.39 -10.99
CA PRO A 275 -7.09 8.30 -11.94
C PRO A 275 -6.23 8.39 -13.21
N ALA A 276 -5.60 9.53 -13.51
CA ALA A 276 -4.68 9.67 -14.63
C ALA A 276 -3.45 8.75 -14.53
N PHE A 277 -3.07 8.33 -13.32
CA PHE A 277 -1.95 7.41 -13.07
C PHE A 277 -2.34 5.93 -13.05
N GLY A 278 -3.60 5.60 -13.32
CA GLY A 278 -4.05 4.21 -13.42
C GLY A 278 -5.50 3.99 -13.02
N ALA A 279 -6.10 2.97 -13.62
CA ALA A 279 -7.54 2.67 -13.50
C ALA A 279 -8.00 2.31 -12.08
N SER A 280 -7.12 1.75 -11.25
CA SER A 280 -7.42 1.40 -9.87
C SER A 280 -6.36 1.91 -8.90
N ARG A 281 -6.74 2.05 -7.62
CA ARG A 281 -5.79 2.44 -6.57
C ARG A 281 -4.58 1.50 -6.50
N GLY A 282 -4.78 0.18 -6.62
CA GLY A 282 -3.70 -0.79 -6.61
C GLY A 282 -2.72 -0.67 -7.78
N VAL A 283 -3.20 -0.25 -8.97
CA VAL A 283 -2.32 0.07 -10.11
C VAL A 283 -1.47 1.30 -9.79
N ARG A 284 -2.09 2.34 -9.23
CA ARG A 284 -1.40 3.57 -8.84
C ARG A 284 -0.39 3.35 -7.71
N GLU A 285 -0.72 2.49 -6.74
CA GLU A 285 0.20 2.08 -5.67
C GLU A 285 1.44 1.38 -6.23
N ARG A 286 1.27 0.42 -7.12
CA ARG A 286 2.40 -0.24 -7.79
C ARG A 286 3.26 0.76 -8.56
N LEU A 287 2.64 1.61 -9.36
CA LEU A 287 3.38 2.62 -10.14
C LEU A 287 4.16 3.57 -9.22
N LEU A 288 3.54 4.03 -8.14
CA LEU A 288 4.15 4.97 -7.20
C LEU A 288 5.33 4.37 -6.43
N PHE A 289 5.21 3.13 -5.97
CA PHE A 289 6.19 2.53 -5.06
C PHE A 289 7.20 1.61 -5.75
N GLU A 290 6.86 1.10 -6.94
CA GLU A 290 7.61 0.06 -7.63
C GLU A 290 7.99 0.44 -9.07
N GLY A 291 7.47 1.56 -9.57
CA GLY A 291 7.63 1.98 -10.96
C GLY A 291 8.92 2.79 -11.23
N GLY A 292 9.83 2.94 -10.26
CA GLY A 292 11.09 3.66 -10.45
C GLY A 292 10.91 5.13 -10.85
N LEU A 293 9.80 5.78 -10.46
CA LEU A 293 9.48 7.13 -10.91
C LEU A 293 10.43 8.15 -10.30
N ARG A 294 10.81 9.13 -11.09
CA ARG A 294 11.38 10.39 -10.63
C ARG A 294 10.26 11.43 -10.54
N ILE A 295 9.81 11.73 -9.33
CA ILE A 295 8.70 12.66 -9.08
C ILE A 295 9.29 14.04 -8.81
N GLU A 296 9.25 14.89 -9.81
CA GLU A 296 9.71 16.28 -9.72
C GLU A 296 8.64 17.14 -9.08
N THR A 297 9.00 17.87 -8.03
CA THR A 297 8.09 18.71 -7.25
C THR A 297 8.47 20.18 -7.34
N THR A 298 7.55 21.02 -6.87
CA THR A 298 7.74 22.46 -6.82
C THR A 298 8.41 22.95 -5.54
N VAL A 299 8.64 22.06 -4.56
CA VAL A 299 9.16 22.47 -3.26
C VAL A 299 10.58 23.00 -3.35
N ASP A 300 10.81 24.13 -2.69
CA ASP A 300 12.12 24.73 -2.46
C ASP A 300 12.60 24.33 -1.07
N LEU A 301 13.67 23.53 -1.00
CA LEU A 301 14.15 23.00 0.27
C LEU A 301 14.72 24.06 1.22
N ASP A 302 15.12 25.22 0.72
CA ASP A 302 15.62 26.29 1.56
C ASP A 302 14.46 27.06 2.20
N LEU A 303 13.42 27.37 1.43
CA LEU A 303 12.15 27.91 1.95
C LEU A 303 11.44 26.92 2.89
N GLN A 304 11.44 25.65 2.56
CA GLN A 304 10.86 24.61 3.41
C GLN A 304 11.53 24.57 4.79
N ARG A 305 12.86 24.55 4.82
CA ARG A 305 13.61 24.58 6.09
C ARG A 305 13.35 25.86 6.89
N ALA A 306 13.28 27.01 6.22
CA ALA A 306 12.95 28.28 6.87
C ALA A 306 11.53 28.25 7.49
N ALA A 307 10.54 27.69 6.78
CA ALA A 307 9.18 27.54 7.28
C ALA A 307 9.08 26.57 8.47
N GLU A 308 9.77 25.42 8.40
CA GLU A 308 9.85 24.44 9.51
C GLU A 308 10.50 25.07 10.75
N ALA A 309 11.63 25.76 10.57
CA ALA A 309 12.32 26.47 11.67
C ALA A 309 11.47 27.59 12.29
N ALA A 310 10.69 28.32 11.48
CA ALA A 310 9.78 29.35 11.98
C ALA A 310 8.70 28.73 12.87
N VAL A 311 8.09 27.62 12.46
CA VAL A 311 7.08 26.92 13.27
C VAL A 311 7.70 26.42 14.58
N GLU A 312 8.89 25.77 14.51
CA GLU A 312 9.59 25.26 15.70
C GLU A 312 9.94 26.38 16.69
N THR A 313 10.38 27.53 16.18
CA THR A 313 10.81 28.66 17.02
C THR A 313 9.64 29.37 17.68
N HIS A 314 8.55 29.60 16.94
CA HIS A 314 7.44 30.42 17.42
C HIS A 314 6.31 29.59 18.07
N ILE A 315 6.22 28.31 17.74
CA ILE A 315 5.23 27.39 18.30
C ILE A 315 5.94 26.18 18.91
N PRO A 316 6.74 26.34 19.96
CA PRO A 316 7.51 25.27 20.57
C PRO A 316 6.60 24.16 21.12
N ALA A 317 7.09 22.92 21.09
CA ALA A 317 6.37 21.74 21.56
C ALA A 317 6.32 21.71 23.09
N ASN A 318 5.41 22.44 23.70
CA ASN A 318 5.09 22.35 25.11
C ASN A 318 3.57 22.19 25.32
N GLN A 319 3.19 21.65 26.46
CA GLN A 319 1.77 21.37 26.76
C GLN A 319 0.94 22.65 26.68
N GLY A 320 -0.13 22.59 25.86
CA GLY A 320 -1.09 23.69 25.72
C GLY A 320 -0.86 24.63 24.56
N HIS A 321 0.23 24.51 23.80
CA HIS A 321 0.39 25.30 22.59
C HIS A 321 -0.38 24.68 21.41
N PRO A 322 -1.09 25.51 20.61
CA PRO A 322 -1.70 25.06 19.36
C PRO A 322 -0.62 24.61 18.38
N ASP A 323 -0.99 23.76 17.44
CA ASP A 323 -0.14 23.46 16.29
C ASP A 323 -0.31 24.55 15.20
N ALA A 324 0.63 24.59 14.23
CA ALA A 324 0.63 25.58 13.19
C ALA A 324 0.89 24.97 11.81
N ALA A 325 0.35 25.62 10.78
CA ALA A 325 0.63 25.28 9.40
C ALA A 325 1.12 26.49 8.63
N VAL A 326 2.04 26.25 7.68
CA VAL A 326 2.59 27.27 6.79
C VAL A 326 2.54 26.77 5.36
N VAL A 327 2.04 27.60 4.44
CA VAL A 327 2.10 27.32 3.00
C VAL A 327 2.73 28.55 2.32
N VAL A 328 3.78 28.31 1.54
CA VAL A 328 4.42 29.34 0.72
C VAL A 328 4.11 29.07 -0.74
N LEU A 329 3.48 30.06 -1.39
CA LEU A 329 3.09 29.98 -2.79
C LEU A 329 3.96 30.92 -3.64
N GLU A 330 4.33 30.46 -4.83
CA GLU A 330 4.99 31.30 -5.84
C GLU A 330 3.96 32.23 -6.46
N THR A 331 4.25 33.53 -6.41
CA THR A 331 3.38 34.56 -6.99
C THR A 331 3.31 34.40 -8.50
N GLY A 332 2.10 34.42 -9.05
CA GLY A 332 1.85 34.32 -10.49
C GLY A 332 1.66 32.89 -11.01
N THR A 333 2.31 31.88 -10.43
CA THR A 333 2.14 30.47 -10.84
C THR A 333 1.23 29.68 -9.91
N GLY A 334 1.15 30.07 -8.61
CA GLY A 334 0.43 29.34 -7.58
C GLY A 334 1.14 28.05 -7.13
N GLN A 335 2.39 27.81 -7.58
CA GLN A 335 3.15 26.63 -7.17
C GLN A 335 3.44 26.66 -5.65
N VAL A 336 3.28 25.50 -5.01
CA VAL A 336 3.60 25.34 -3.59
C VAL A 336 5.12 25.19 -3.44
N LEU A 337 5.78 26.21 -2.87
CA LEU A 337 7.23 26.22 -2.65
C LEU A 337 7.61 25.62 -1.30
N ALA A 338 6.76 25.75 -0.29
CA ALA A 338 6.93 25.10 1.01
C ALA A 338 5.57 24.75 1.62
N MET A 339 5.51 23.67 2.39
CA MET A 339 4.31 23.24 3.12
C MET A 339 4.71 22.60 4.43
N VAL A 340 4.32 23.23 5.53
CA VAL A 340 4.42 22.70 6.89
C VAL A 340 3.01 22.48 7.39
N GLY A 341 2.63 21.24 7.66
CA GLY A 341 1.28 20.89 8.08
C GLY A 341 1.13 20.69 9.57
N GLY A 342 2.19 20.84 10.33
CA GLY A 342 2.28 20.65 11.77
C GLY A 342 3.76 20.72 12.21
N ARG A 343 4.02 20.72 13.52
CA ARG A 343 5.37 20.91 14.07
C ARG A 343 6.37 19.82 13.69
N ASP A 344 5.97 18.57 13.75
CA ASP A 344 6.87 17.44 13.48
C ASP A 344 6.09 16.26 12.86
N PHE A 345 6.24 16.10 11.56
CA PHE A 345 5.63 14.98 10.81
C PHE A 345 6.06 13.60 11.32
N PHE A 346 7.26 13.50 11.89
CA PHE A 346 7.86 12.25 12.35
C PHE A 346 7.68 11.99 13.85
N ALA A 347 6.91 12.82 14.55
CA ALA A 347 6.59 12.55 15.94
C ALA A 347 5.76 11.26 16.07
N THR A 348 5.83 10.65 17.25
CA THR A 348 5.13 9.38 17.54
C THR A 348 3.64 9.55 17.84
N ASP A 349 3.19 10.79 17.95
CA ASP A 349 1.79 11.13 18.23
C ASP A 349 0.89 10.78 17.04
N SER A 350 -0.34 10.35 17.32
CA SER A 350 -1.32 9.98 16.29
C SER A 350 -1.61 11.13 15.31
N ASP A 351 -1.50 12.36 15.78
CA ASP A 351 -1.86 13.57 15.04
C ASP A 351 -0.69 14.19 14.26
N ALA A 352 0.54 13.70 14.47
CA ALA A 352 1.75 14.21 13.81
C ALA A 352 1.67 14.20 12.27
N LYS A 353 0.92 13.25 11.71
CA LYS A 353 0.72 13.10 10.25
C LYS A 353 -0.50 13.87 9.71
N VAL A 354 -1.25 14.53 10.58
CA VAL A 354 -2.37 15.38 10.16
C VAL A 354 -1.81 16.64 9.52
N ASN A 355 -2.13 16.84 8.23
CA ASN A 355 -1.70 18.03 7.53
C ASN A 355 -2.72 19.16 7.73
N LEU A 356 -2.42 20.10 8.62
CA LEU A 356 -3.30 21.25 8.90
C LEU A 356 -3.33 22.27 7.75
N ALA A 357 -2.37 22.22 6.84
CA ALA A 357 -2.30 23.11 5.68
C ALA A 357 -3.34 22.75 4.60
N VAL A 358 -3.73 21.47 4.55
CA VAL A 358 -4.74 20.92 3.62
C VAL A 358 -5.65 19.97 4.39
N GLY A 359 -6.90 19.85 4.04
CA GLY A 359 -7.81 18.91 4.71
C GLY A 359 -9.22 19.41 4.81
N SER A 360 -9.99 18.89 5.78
CA SER A 360 -11.42 19.19 5.98
C SER A 360 -11.72 20.65 6.39
N GLY A 361 -10.67 21.45 6.47
CA GLY A 361 -10.78 22.88 6.78
C GLY A 361 -10.83 23.18 8.28
N ARG A 362 -10.52 24.42 8.58
CA ARG A 362 -10.69 25.07 9.89
C ARG A 362 -11.50 26.32 9.69
N GLN A 363 -12.04 26.87 10.76
CA GLN A 363 -12.73 28.14 10.68
C GLN A 363 -11.74 29.24 10.26
N VAL A 364 -11.97 29.81 9.08
CA VAL A 364 -11.05 30.76 8.45
C VAL A 364 -10.99 32.12 9.13
N GLY A 365 -12.02 32.48 9.86
CA GLY A 365 -12.11 33.80 10.53
C GLY A 365 -11.89 34.95 9.55
N SER A 366 -11.14 35.95 9.97
CA SER A 366 -10.86 37.16 9.17
C SER A 366 -9.97 36.91 7.95
N SER A 367 -9.28 35.80 7.84
CA SER A 367 -8.46 35.45 6.65
C SER A 367 -9.31 35.24 5.38
N MET A 368 -10.63 35.06 5.53
CA MET A 368 -11.57 35.06 4.40
C MET A 368 -11.83 36.42 3.77
N LYS A 369 -11.58 37.51 4.49
CA LYS A 369 -11.92 38.88 4.03
C LYS A 369 -11.24 39.28 2.70
N PRO A 370 -9.93 39.02 2.48
CA PRO A 370 -9.28 39.31 1.19
C PRO A 370 -9.92 38.56 0.04
N ILE A 371 -10.31 37.31 0.27
CA ILE A 371 -10.94 36.45 -0.76
C ILE A 371 -12.33 36.99 -1.11
N ALA A 372 -13.11 37.35 -0.09
CA ALA A 372 -14.42 37.96 -0.28
C ALA A 372 -14.34 39.31 -1.01
N LEU A 373 -13.30 40.13 -0.71
CA LEU A 373 -13.04 41.37 -1.41
C LEU A 373 -12.69 41.14 -2.88
N ALA A 374 -11.80 40.21 -3.16
CA ALA A 374 -11.42 39.84 -4.55
C ALA A 374 -12.65 39.38 -5.34
N ALA A 375 -13.47 38.50 -4.77
CA ALA A 375 -14.69 38.03 -5.42
C ALA A 375 -15.69 39.17 -5.67
N ALA A 376 -15.82 40.12 -4.76
CA ALA A 376 -16.67 41.29 -4.96
C ALA A 376 -16.17 42.19 -6.10
N LEU A 377 -14.85 42.42 -6.21
CA LEU A 377 -14.25 43.20 -7.28
C LEU A 377 -14.45 42.48 -8.63
N GLU A 378 -14.27 41.18 -8.69
CA GLU A 378 -14.54 40.36 -9.90
C GLU A 378 -16.02 40.43 -10.31
N ALA A 379 -16.94 40.51 -9.35
CA ALA A 379 -18.36 40.68 -9.59
C ALA A 379 -18.73 42.12 -10.00
N GLY A 380 -17.78 43.05 -10.18
CA GLY A 380 -17.97 44.41 -10.66
C GLY A 380 -18.23 45.44 -9.55
N TRP A 381 -18.04 45.05 -8.28
CA TRP A 381 -18.12 46.01 -7.18
C TRP A 381 -16.91 46.95 -7.21
N GLN A 382 -17.13 48.21 -6.91
CA GLN A 382 -16.04 49.18 -6.85
C GLN A 382 -15.52 49.30 -5.41
N MET A 383 -14.27 49.72 -5.25
CA MET A 383 -13.67 49.98 -3.93
C MET A 383 -14.47 51.00 -3.11
N THR A 384 -15.17 51.89 -3.80
CA THR A 384 -16.04 52.93 -3.20
C THR A 384 -17.48 52.45 -2.97
N SER A 385 -17.82 51.21 -3.35
CA SER A 385 -19.14 50.67 -3.11
C SER A 385 -19.43 50.62 -1.62
N ALA A 386 -20.60 51.04 -1.23
CA ALA A 386 -21.08 51.05 0.14
C ALA A 386 -22.35 50.20 0.26
N TYR A 387 -22.55 49.57 1.38
CA TYR A 387 -23.78 48.85 1.68
C TYR A 387 -24.17 49.05 3.14
N THR A 388 -25.47 48.93 3.44
CA THR A 388 -25.95 49.01 4.81
C THR A 388 -25.57 47.73 5.57
N ALA A 389 -24.88 47.89 6.69
CA ALA A 389 -24.52 46.79 7.58
C ALA A 389 -25.52 46.76 8.78
N PRO A 390 -26.56 45.93 8.76
CA PRO A 390 -27.49 45.82 9.86
C PRO A 390 -26.83 45.20 11.09
N ASN A 391 -27.26 45.59 12.30
CA ASN A 391 -26.74 45.03 13.55
C ASN A 391 -26.99 43.51 13.70
N VAL A 392 -27.96 42.98 12.98
CA VAL A 392 -28.32 41.56 12.94
C VAL A 392 -28.57 41.16 11.51
N LEU A 393 -27.89 40.12 11.07
CA LEU A 393 -28.14 39.42 9.80
C LEU A 393 -28.63 38.02 10.10
N GLU A 394 -29.69 37.60 9.43
CA GLU A 394 -30.25 36.27 9.54
C GLU A 394 -30.15 35.57 8.18
N PHE A 395 -29.58 34.38 8.18
CA PHE A 395 -29.45 33.55 6.99
C PHE A 395 -30.21 32.24 7.21
N GLU A 396 -31.05 31.87 6.27
CA GLU A 396 -31.66 30.54 6.27
C GLU A 396 -30.58 29.51 5.85
N ILE A 397 -30.45 28.43 6.65
CA ILE A 397 -29.54 27.33 6.33
C ILE A 397 -30.32 26.24 5.60
N PRO A 398 -30.11 26.06 4.29
CA PRO A 398 -30.82 25.04 3.52
C PRO A 398 -30.52 23.62 4.05
N GLY A 399 -31.56 22.86 4.39
CA GLY A 399 -31.43 21.47 4.85
C GLY A 399 -31.15 21.32 6.34
N ALA A 400 -31.13 22.37 7.14
CA ALA A 400 -31.01 22.27 8.59
C ALA A 400 -32.36 21.94 9.26
N ASP A 401 -32.29 21.29 10.44
CA ASP A 401 -33.45 21.02 11.28
C ASP A 401 -34.16 22.29 11.70
N GLU A 402 -35.47 22.20 12.05
CA GLU A 402 -36.29 23.39 12.36
C GLU A 402 -35.72 24.28 13.46
N ASP A 403 -34.99 23.71 14.42
CA ASP A 403 -34.36 24.43 15.53
C ASP A 403 -33.08 25.19 15.11
N ASN A 404 -32.47 24.83 13.94
CA ASN A 404 -31.21 25.37 13.44
C ASN A 404 -31.34 26.04 12.06
N LYS A 405 -32.57 26.34 11.62
CA LYS A 405 -32.84 26.86 10.28
C LYS A 405 -32.31 28.27 10.02
N VAL A 406 -32.04 29.03 11.06
CA VAL A 406 -31.63 30.44 10.96
C VAL A 406 -30.28 30.63 11.63
N TRP A 407 -29.29 30.99 10.84
CA TRP A 407 -28.02 31.47 11.37
C TRP A 407 -28.09 32.98 11.60
N ARG A 408 -28.08 33.39 12.86
CA ARG A 408 -28.11 34.76 13.25
C ARG A 408 -26.70 35.29 13.54
N VAL A 409 -26.26 36.26 12.74
CA VAL A 409 -24.98 36.96 12.93
C VAL A 409 -25.27 38.30 13.57
N THR A 410 -24.79 38.51 14.78
CA THR A 410 -24.86 39.78 15.48
C THR A 410 -23.54 40.52 15.31
N GLY A 411 -23.61 41.84 15.09
CA GLY A 411 -22.41 42.69 15.05
C GLY A 411 -21.64 42.59 16.38
N GLY A 412 -20.31 42.47 16.31
CA GLY A 412 -19.44 42.35 17.50
C GLY A 412 -19.57 43.61 18.37
N VAL A 413 -19.48 43.41 19.68
CA VAL A 413 -19.48 44.47 20.70
C VAL A 413 -18.20 45.29 20.57
N GLY A 414 -18.21 46.29 19.74
CA GLY A 414 -17.11 47.22 19.48
C GLY A 414 -17.67 48.45 18.77
N GLY A 415 -18.51 49.17 19.43
CA GLY A 415 -19.05 50.50 19.21
C GLY A 415 -18.62 51.29 17.97
N HIS A 416 -18.95 50.81 16.81
CA HIS A 416 -19.10 51.68 15.65
C HIS A 416 -20.51 51.47 15.13
N ASP A 417 -21.38 52.41 15.45
CA ASP A 417 -22.66 52.64 14.75
C ASP A 417 -22.35 53.06 13.30
N ALA A 418 -21.73 52.18 12.53
CA ALA A 418 -21.50 52.39 11.11
C ALA A 418 -22.77 51.89 10.38
N THR A 419 -23.72 52.74 10.18
CA THR A 419 -24.86 52.50 9.30
C THR A 419 -24.43 52.28 7.85
N GLU A 420 -23.19 52.59 7.51
CA GLU A 420 -22.63 52.46 6.18
C GLU A 420 -21.16 51.98 6.25
N ALA A 421 -20.85 50.81 5.65
CA ALA A 421 -19.50 50.31 5.53
C ALA A 421 -19.04 50.40 4.06
N ARG A 422 -17.84 50.96 3.84
CA ARG A 422 -17.19 51.01 2.53
C ARG A 422 -16.13 49.96 2.45
N PHE A 423 -15.96 49.32 1.27
CA PHE A 423 -14.90 48.39 1.00
C PHE A 423 -13.50 48.96 1.27
N GLU A 424 -13.31 50.24 0.99
CA GLU A 424 -12.09 51.00 1.27
C GLU A 424 -11.66 50.95 2.75
N HIS A 425 -12.60 51.03 3.67
CA HIS A 425 -12.36 50.94 5.11
C HIS A 425 -11.93 49.49 5.51
N GLY A 426 -12.48 48.49 4.85
CA GLY A 426 -12.10 47.08 5.05
C GLY A 426 -10.64 46.80 4.64
N LEU A 427 -10.21 47.36 3.51
CA LEU A 427 -8.85 47.24 3.02
C LEU A 427 -7.86 47.98 3.92
N GLN A 428 -8.16 49.20 4.38
CA GLN A 428 -7.35 49.95 5.32
C GLN A 428 -7.19 49.23 6.66
N ALA A 429 -8.25 48.63 7.18
CA ALA A 429 -8.18 47.82 8.39
C ALA A 429 -7.31 46.57 8.24
N LEU A 430 -7.33 45.93 7.06
CA LEU A 430 -6.45 44.80 6.72
C LEU A 430 -5.00 45.25 6.61
N LEU A 431 -4.70 46.33 5.90
CA LEU A 431 -3.35 46.88 5.77
C LEU A 431 -2.80 47.33 7.12
N GLN A 432 -3.60 47.98 7.97
CA GLN A 432 -3.17 48.38 9.31
C GLN A 432 -2.91 47.17 10.23
N PHE A 433 -3.64 46.08 10.08
CA PHE A 433 -3.37 44.85 10.81
C PHE A 433 -2.00 44.26 10.42
N TRP A 434 -1.68 44.19 9.11
CA TRP A 434 -0.40 43.71 8.59
C TRP A 434 0.80 44.58 8.92
N MET A 435 0.57 45.91 9.04
CA MET A 435 1.65 46.87 9.35
C MET A 435 1.91 47.05 10.87
N ARG A 436 1.10 46.43 11.74
CA ARG A 436 1.26 46.52 13.20
C ARG A 436 2.10 45.39 13.81
N GLU A 437 2.45 44.38 13.04
CA GLU A 437 3.27 43.23 13.54
C GLU A 437 4.78 43.44 13.37
N ASP A 438 5.27 44.61 13.00
CA ASP A 438 6.70 44.92 12.93
C ASP A 438 7.25 45.54 14.24
N HIS A 439 6.89 44.96 15.38
CA HIS A 439 7.60 45.28 16.65
C HIS A 439 7.65 44.07 17.56
#